data_021022ddbf8bd3bf199be34eaca21f8c
#
_entry.id   021022ddbf8bd3bf199be34eaca21f8c
#
_cell.length_a   1.000
_cell.length_b   1.000
_cell.length_c   1.000
_cell.angle_alpha   90.00
_cell.angle_beta   90.00
_cell.angle_gamma   90.00
#
_symmetry.space_group_name_H-M   'P 1'
#
loop_
_entity.id
_entity.type
_entity.pdbx_description
1 polymer ?
#
loop_
_entity_poly.entity_id
_entity_poly.type
_entity_poly.pdbx_seq_one_letter_code
_entity_poly.pdbx_strand_id
1 'polypeptide(L)'
;GGRGPQAYALGVKELWEIDPAKHQSGLVVHTAGWPMDSDTYGGGFLYHLEGNQVTLGFVTGLDYSNPYLSPFEEMQRWKTHPAIRKYLEGGKRIGYGARAITAGGALSLPKTVFPGGALIGCEAGYLNASRIKGSHAAIKTGMLAAEAAYEAVSAGREHDELAAYPAAYEASWLAKELHQARNFKAWFKKGVYMGSFMTGVEQWLLPRIGIKSPPWTIHRTQPDYAMLKPAAECQP
;
A
#
# COMPACT_ATOMS: atom_id res chain seq x y z
N GLY A 1 17.90 -9.06 10.30
CA GLY A 1 18.61 -8.40 9.58
C GLY A 1 18.80 -8.45 8.09
N GLY A 2 19.45 -7.46 7.53
CA GLY A 2 19.88 -7.45 6.13
C GLY A 2 18.84 -6.99 5.11
N ARG A 3 17.61 -6.73 5.51
CA ARG A 3 16.56 -6.17 4.66
C ARG A 3 16.40 -4.67 4.93
N GLY A 4 15.94 -3.93 3.92
CA GLY A 4 15.72 -2.49 4.04
C GLY A 4 14.66 -2.13 5.08
N PRO A 5 14.61 -0.86 5.54
CA PRO A 5 13.59 -0.40 6.47
C PRO A 5 12.20 -0.52 5.86
N GLN A 6 11.19 -0.84 6.68
CA GLN A 6 9.80 -0.87 6.25
C GLN A 6 9.33 0.54 5.87
N ALA A 7 8.43 0.61 4.90
CA ALA A 7 7.71 1.81 4.53
C ALA A 7 6.26 1.70 4.98
N TYR A 8 5.73 2.79 5.49
CA TYR A 8 4.35 2.83 5.95
C TYR A 8 3.56 3.89 5.19
N ALA A 9 2.27 3.69 5.14
CA ALA A 9 1.29 4.68 4.73
C ALA A 9 0.12 4.67 5.71
N LEU A 10 -0.58 5.78 5.84
CA LEU A 10 -1.84 5.87 6.58
C LEU A 10 -2.98 6.07 5.60
N GLY A 11 -3.94 5.17 5.64
CA GLY A 11 -5.20 5.31 4.91
C GLY A 11 -6.31 5.78 5.85
N VAL A 12 -6.94 6.91 5.55
CA VAL A 12 -8.16 7.38 6.18
C VAL A 12 -9.32 7.10 5.22
N LYS A 13 -10.41 6.54 5.72
CA LYS A 13 -11.55 6.12 4.92
C LYS A 13 -12.86 6.58 5.54
N GLU A 14 -13.81 6.94 4.69
CA GLU A 14 -15.18 7.27 5.07
C GLU A 14 -16.20 6.51 4.20
N LEU A 15 -17.37 6.27 4.76
CA LEU A 15 -18.55 5.77 4.05
C LEU A 15 -19.62 6.84 4.10
N TRP A 16 -20.18 7.15 2.95
CA TRP A 16 -21.19 8.18 2.77
C TRP A 16 -22.43 7.60 2.10
N GLU A 17 -23.59 8.09 2.52
CA GLU A 17 -24.86 7.98 1.82
C GLU A 17 -25.07 9.27 1.03
N ILE A 18 -25.28 9.16 -0.28
CA ILE A 18 -25.34 10.30 -1.19
C ILE A 18 -26.70 10.37 -1.89
N ASP A 19 -26.97 11.51 -2.53
CA ASP A 19 -28.13 11.70 -3.37
C ASP A 19 -28.16 10.63 -4.49
N PRO A 20 -29.28 9.88 -4.63
CA PRO A 20 -29.46 8.89 -5.68
C PRO A 20 -29.19 9.44 -7.09
N ALA A 21 -29.52 10.70 -7.36
CA ALA A 21 -29.28 11.35 -8.65
C ALA A 21 -27.78 11.52 -8.98
N LYS A 22 -26.90 11.49 -7.97
CA LYS A 22 -25.44 11.57 -8.11
C LYS A 22 -24.77 10.20 -8.07
N HIS A 23 -25.51 9.15 -7.75
CA HIS A 23 -24.99 7.81 -7.62
C HIS A 23 -24.84 7.11 -8.98
N GLN A 24 -23.71 6.42 -9.17
CA GLN A 24 -23.42 5.64 -10.38
C GLN A 24 -22.82 4.29 -9.94
N SER A 25 -23.67 3.27 -9.80
CA SER A 25 -23.24 1.95 -9.33
C SER A 25 -22.04 1.44 -10.12
N GLY A 26 -20.99 0.99 -9.42
CA GLY A 26 -19.76 0.47 -10.02
C GLY A 26 -18.76 1.53 -10.49
N LEU A 27 -19.07 2.84 -10.36
CA LEU A 27 -18.09 3.88 -10.66
C LEU A 27 -16.93 3.83 -9.66
N VAL A 28 -15.71 3.76 -10.21
CA VAL A 28 -14.44 3.75 -9.48
C VAL A 28 -13.61 4.93 -9.93
N VAL A 29 -13.19 5.76 -9.00
CA VAL A 29 -12.31 6.91 -9.24
C VAL A 29 -11.06 6.76 -8.39
N HIS A 30 -9.89 6.92 -9.02
CA HIS A 30 -8.60 7.04 -8.34
C HIS A 30 -7.98 8.40 -8.67
N THR A 31 -7.34 9.00 -7.68
CA THR A 31 -6.63 10.27 -7.82
C THR A 31 -5.23 10.17 -7.26
N ALA A 32 -4.31 10.99 -7.77
CA ALA A 32 -2.96 11.15 -7.26
C ALA A 32 -2.57 12.63 -7.24
N GLY A 33 -1.60 13.00 -6.41
CA GLY A 33 -1.10 14.38 -6.27
C GLY A 33 -1.95 15.19 -5.32
N TRP A 34 -2.56 16.27 -5.79
CA TRP A 34 -3.30 17.21 -4.95
C TRP A 34 -4.23 16.51 -3.91
N PRO A 35 -4.29 16.95 -2.64
CA PRO A 35 -3.76 18.21 -2.07
C PRO A 35 -2.29 18.15 -1.64
N MET A 36 -1.64 17.00 -1.74
CA MET A 36 -0.23 16.85 -1.38
C MET A 36 0.69 17.37 -2.48
N ASP A 37 1.88 17.79 -2.07
CA ASP A 37 2.95 18.17 -2.96
C ASP A 37 3.51 16.97 -3.73
N SER A 38 4.29 17.23 -4.79
CA SER A 38 4.91 16.19 -5.63
C SER A 38 5.89 15.29 -4.87
N ASP A 39 6.40 15.73 -3.74
CA ASP A 39 7.37 15.01 -2.91
C ASP A 39 6.72 14.02 -1.94
N THR A 40 5.41 14.14 -1.71
CA THR A 40 4.67 13.26 -0.81
C THR A 40 3.85 12.24 -1.61
N TYR A 41 4.18 10.97 -1.42
CA TYR A 41 3.45 9.88 -2.05
C TYR A 41 2.07 9.69 -1.43
N GLY A 42 1.05 9.56 -2.27
CA GLY A 42 -0.30 9.23 -1.82
C GLY A 42 -1.34 9.50 -2.89
N GLY A 43 -2.61 9.45 -2.48
CA GLY A 43 -3.74 9.67 -3.36
C GLY A 43 -5.05 9.19 -2.77
N GLY A 44 -6.14 9.50 -3.46
CA GLY A 44 -7.48 9.18 -3.03
C GLY A 44 -8.17 8.15 -3.92
N PHE A 45 -9.19 7.54 -3.36
CA PHE A 45 -10.12 6.69 -4.09
C PHE A 45 -11.56 7.04 -3.71
N LEU A 46 -12.49 6.82 -4.63
CA LEU A 46 -13.92 6.96 -4.43
C LEU A 46 -14.62 5.87 -5.23
N TYR A 47 -15.40 5.02 -4.54
CA TYR A 47 -16.11 3.90 -5.13
C TYR A 47 -17.60 4.01 -4.82
N HIS A 48 -18.42 3.96 -5.87
CA HIS A 48 -19.87 3.86 -5.74
C HIS A 48 -20.28 2.41 -5.48
N LEU A 49 -20.83 2.18 -4.30
CA LEU A 49 -21.29 0.87 -3.84
C LEU A 49 -22.78 0.70 -4.14
N GLU A 50 -23.40 -0.34 -3.62
CA GLU A 50 -24.85 -0.51 -3.65
C GLU A 50 -25.57 0.47 -2.70
N GLY A 51 -26.88 0.65 -2.85
CA GLY A 51 -27.72 1.40 -1.91
C GLY A 51 -27.40 2.88 -1.78
N ASN A 52 -26.98 3.54 -2.89
CA ASN A 52 -26.60 4.95 -2.91
C ASN A 52 -25.42 5.28 -1.97
N GLN A 53 -24.61 4.30 -1.66
CA GLN A 53 -23.44 4.48 -0.83
C GLN A 53 -22.17 4.73 -1.66
N VAL A 54 -21.30 5.55 -1.10
CA VAL A 54 -19.96 5.82 -1.64
C VAL A 54 -18.93 5.60 -0.54
N THR A 55 -17.97 4.74 -0.78
CA THR A 55 -16.79 4.67 0.06
C THR A 55 -15.66 5.49 -0.57
N LEU A 56 -15.02 6.30 0.23
CA LEU A 56 -13.89 7.12 -0.21
C LEU A 56 -12.79 7.09 0.83
N GLY A 57 -11.57 7.27 0.37
CA GLY A 57 -10.42 7.31 1.25
C GLY A 57 -9.24 8.02 0.64
N PHE A 58 -8.33 8.37 1.50
CA PHE A 58 -7.08 9.02 1.14
C PHE A 58 -5.92 8.33 1.84
N VAL A 59 -4.89 8.01 1.08
CA VAL A 59 -3.70 7.34 1.58
C VAL A 59 -2.52 8.29 1.49
N THR A 60 -1.81 8.46 2.59
CA THR A 60 -0.60 9.28 2.68
C THR A 60 0.57 8.40 3.09
N GLY A 61 1.66 8.42 2.31
CA GLY A 61 2.92 7.80 2.72
C GLY A 61 3.49 8.50 3.95
N LEU A 62 3.97 7.75 4.94
CA LEU A 62 4.48 8.31 6.19
C LEU A 62 5.95 8.73 6.10
N ASP A 63 6.51 8.72 4.91
CA ASP A 63 7.85 9.21 4.58
C ASP A 63 7.84 10.69 4.09
N TYR A 64 6.82 11.47 4.46
CA TYR A 64 6.74 12.91 4.19
C TYR A 64 7.79 13.69 5.00
N SER A 65 8.20 14.84 4.45
CA SER A 65 9.25 15.66 5.07
C SER A 65 8.71 16.76 6.00
N ASN A 66 7.48 17.23 5.79
CA ASN A 66 6.87 18.29 6.57
C ASN A 66 6.17 17.74 7.82
N PRO A 67 6.65 18.01 9.06
CA PRO A 67 6.05 17.52 10.29
C PRO A 67 4.64 18.08 10.58
N TYR A 68 4.23 19.15 9.90
CA TYR A 68 2.89 19.73 10.04
C TYR A 68 1.85 19.04 9.14
N LEU A 69 2.28 18.17 8.21
CA LEU A 69 1.34 17.45 7.35
C LEU A 69 0.47 16.51 8.19
N SER A 70 -0.84 16.67 8.09
CA SER A 70 -1.83 15.81 8.74
C SER A 70 -2.56 14.98 7.67
N PRO A 71 -2.40 13.65 7.64
CA PRO A 71 -3.12 12.79 6.70
C PRO A 71 -4.65 12.93 6.76
N PHE A 72 -5.19 13.25 7.95
CA PHE A 72 -6.61 13.52 8.11
C PHE A 72 -7.01 14.81 7.40
N GLU A 73 -6.28 15.91 7.62
CA GLU A 73 -6.57 17.20 6.99
C GLU A 73 -6.39 17.13 5.47
N GLU A 74 -5.42 16.37 4.99
CA GLU A 74 -5.24 16.17 3.55
C GLU A 74 -6.45 15.47 2.92
N MET A 75 -7.07 14.51 3.61
CA MET A 75 -8.33 13.93 3.16
C MET A 75 -9.47 14.95 3.16
N GLN A 76 -9.57 15.83 4.19
CA GLN A 76 -10.60 16.87 4.23
C GLN A 76 -10.43 17.85 3.05
N ARG A 77 -9.20 18.29 2.78
CA ARG A 77 -8.88 19.13 1.62
C ARG A 77 -9.23 18.43 0.31
N TRP A 78 -8.84 17.16 0.15
CA TRP A 78 -9.14 16.37 -1.04
C TRP A 78 -10.63 16.29 -1.35
N LYS A 79 -11.49 16.17 -0.35
CA LYS A 79 -12.94 16.15 -0.52
C LYS A 79 -13.51 17.48 -1.07
N THR A 80 -12.80 18.59 -0.91
CA THR A 80 -13.23 19.89 -1.43
C THR A 80 -12.98 20.05 -2.93
N HIS A 81 -12.17 19.16 -3.54
CA HIS A 81 -11.90 19.23 -4.97
C HIS A 81 -13.21 19.05 -5.78
N PRO A 82 -13.49 19.91 -6.79
CA PRO A 82 -14.77 19.87 -7.52
C PRO A 82 -15.13 18.50 -8.10
N ALA A 83 -14.12 17.73 -8.58
CA ALA A 83 -14.35 16.39 -9.13
C ALA A 83 -14.82 15.36 -8.08
N ILE A 84 -14.55 15.58 -6.80
CA ILE A 84 -14.94 14.73 -5.68
C ILE A 84 -16.17 15.29 -4.98
N ARG A 85 -16.14 16.59 -4.64
CA ARG A 85 -17.20 17.31 -3.94
C ARG A 85 -18.57 17.12 -4.58
N LYS A 86 -18.65 17.13 -5.91
CA LYS A 86 -19.92 16.97 -6.64
C LYS A 86 -20.72 15.72 -6.24
N TYR A 87 -20.04 14.63 -5.83
CA TYR A 87 -20.70 13.41 -5.37
C TYR A 87 -21.15 13.50 -3.91
N LEU A 88 -20.40 14.21 -3.07
CA LEU A 88 -20.60 14.23 -1.62
C LEU A 88 -21.58 15.33 -1.16
N GLU A 89 -21.75 16.37 -1.97
CA GLU A 89 -22.54 17.54 -1.61
C GLU A 89 -24.03 17.17 -1.42
N GLY A 90 -24.54 17.48 -0.21
CA GLY A 90 -25.88 17.05 0.23
C GLY A 90 -25.95 15.65 0.83
N GLY A 91 -24.86 14.88 0.77
CA GLY A 91 -24.76 13.55 1.36
C GLY A 91 -24.45 13.59 2.86
N LYS A 92 -24.53 12.42 3.49
CA LYS A 92 -24.25 12.21 4.92
C LYS A 92 -23.15 11.16 5.10
N ARG A 93 -22.12 11.48 5.89
CA ARG A 93 -21.15 10.49 6.33
C ARG A 93 -21.77 9.54 7.36
N ILE A 94 -21.77 8.25 7.09
CA ILE A 94 -22.34 7.21 7.93
C ILE A 94 -21.32 6.31 8.61
N GLY A 95 -20.05 6.38 8.18
CA GLY A 95 -18.98 5.62 8.81
C GLY A 95 -17.60 6.20 8.49
N TYR A 96 -16.60 5.86 9.30
CA TYR A 96 -15.22 6.25 9.08
C TYR A 96 -14.25 5.27 9.75
N GLY A 97 -12.99 5.29 9.33
CA GLY A 97 -11.91 4.54 9.94
C GLY A 97 -10.56 4.92 9.36
N ALA A 98 -9.51 4.51 10.04
CA ALA A 98 -8.15 4.68 9.56
C ALA A 98 -7.31 3.44 9.86
N ARG A 99 -6.31 3.17 9.00
CA ARG A 99 -5.37 2.08 9.19
C ARG A 99 -4.00 2.42 8.64
N ALA A 100 -2.96 2.06 9.39
CA ALA A 100 -1.60 2.02 8.88
C ALA A 100 -1.44 0.83 7.91
N ILE A 101 -0.69 1.04 6.85
CA ILE A 101 -0.45 0.07 5.78
C ILE A 101 1.06 -0.10 5.64
N THR A 102 1.53 -1.35 5.62
CA THR A 102 2.93 -1.67 5.30
C THR A 102 3.10 -1.66 3.78
N ALA A 103 3.96 -0.81 3.25
CA ALA A 103 4.10 -0.56 1.82
C ALA A 103 5.53 -0.76 1.28
N GLY A 104 6.44 -1.33 2.08
CA GLY A 104 7.85 -1.52 1.69
C GLY A 104 8.09 -2.62 0.67
N GLY A 105 7.14 -3.54 0.51
CA GLY A 105 7.20 -4.63 -0.48
C GLY A 105 8.35 -5.62 -0.24
N ALA A 106 8.78 -6.32 -1.29
CA ALA A 106 9.73 -7.42 -1.21
C ALA A 106 11.05 -7.10 -0.47
N LEU A 107 11.57 -5.88 -0.60
CA LEU A 107 12.85 -5.47 0.01
C LEU A 107 12.76 -5.19 1.51
N SER A 108 11.55 -5.10 2.06
CA SER A 108 11.30 -4.75 3.46
C SER A 108 10.58 -5.85 4.24
N LEU A 109 10.39 -7.03 3.65
CA LEU A 109 9.77 -8.16 4.34
C LEU A 109 10.61 -8.57 5.55
N PRO A 110 10.02 -8.72 6.74
CA PRO A 110 10.72 -9.22 7.93
C PRO A 110 11.01 -10.72 7.80
N LYS A 111 11.66 -11.31 8.80
CA LYS A 111 11.59 -12.76 9.02
C LYS A 111 10.13 -13.11 9.32
N THR A 112 9.52 -13.92 8.47
CA THR A 112 8.07 -14.17 8.51
C THR A 112 7.65 -15.34 9.37
N VAL A 113 8.60 -16.09 9.92
CA VAL A 113 8.34 -17.23 10.80
C VAL A 113 9.16 -17.11 12.08
N PHE A 114 8.58 -17.62 13.16
CA PHE A 114 9.20 -17.72 14.48
C PHE A 114 8.58 -18.91 15.21
N PRO A 115 9.19 -19.43 16.28
CA PRO A 115 8.62 -20.55 17.03
C PRO A 115 7.17 -20.30 17.43
N GLY A 116 6.26 -21.16 16.99
CA GLY A 116 4.82 -21.08 17.26
C GLY A 116 4.03 -20.04 16.46
N GLY A 117 4.63 -19.37 15.46
CA GLY A 117 3.91 -18.35 14.70
C GLY A 117 4.46 -18.01 13.33
N ALA A 118 3.60 -17.38 12.53
CA ALA A 118 3.96 -16.87 11.20
C ALA A 118 3.25 -15.54 10.90
N LEU A 119 3.93 -14.66 10.16
CA LEU A 119 3.39 -13.39 9.65
C LEU A 119 2.91 -13.60 8.21
N ILE A 120 1.68 -13.21 7.93
CA ILE A 120 1.04 -13.32 6.61
C ILE A 120 0.46 -11.98 6.16
N GLY A 121 0.14 -11.86 4.88
CA GLY A 121 -0.60 -10.74 4.31
C GLY A 121 0.07 -9.38 4.49
N CYS A 122 -0.77 -8.36 4.58
CA CYS A 122 -0.32 -6.97 4.66
C CYS A 122 0.43 -6.67 5.97
N GLU A 123 0.19 -7.41 7.06
CA GLU A 123 0.89 -7.22 8.33
C GLU A 123 2.37 -7.55 8.20
N ALA A 124 2.72 -8.55 7.40
CA ALA A 124 4.11 -8.85 7.06
C ALA A 124 4.69 -7.92 5.99
N GLY A 125 3.86 -7.17 5.27
CA GLY A 125 4.27 -6.32 4.15
C GLY A 125 4.13 -6.96 2.77
N TYR A 126 3.37 -8.04 2.64
CA TYR A 126 3.04 -8.67 1.36
C TYR A 126 1.99 -7.85 0.59
N LEU A 127 2.30 -6.59 0.35
CA LEU A 127 1.46 -5.67 -0.42
C LEU A 127 2.14 -5.32 -1.73
N ASN A 128 1.45 -5.45 -2.85
CA ASN A 128 1.88 -4.86 -4.10
C ASN A 128 1.45 -3.39 -4.15
N ALA A 129 2.31 -2.50 -3.67
CA ALA A 129 2.02 -1.06 -3.59
C ALA A 129 1.80 -0.44 -4.97
N SER A 130 2.44 -0.94 -6.03
CA SER A 130 2.28 -0.42 -7.40
C SER A 130 0.90 -0.69 -7.98
N ARG A 131 0.25 -1.76 -7.55
CA ARG A 131 -1.12 -2.12 -7.94
C ARG A 131 -2.17 -1.67 -6.94
N ILE A 132 -1.75 -1.16 -5.78
CA ILE A 132 -2.63 -0.79 -4.66
C ILE A 132 -3.48 -2.01 -4.23
N LYS A 133 -2.91 -3.22 -4.29
CA LYS A 133 -3.63 -4.47 -4.03
C LYS A 133 -2.84 -5.36 -3.07
N GLY A 134 -3.54 -5.88 -2.06
CA GLY A 134 -2.99 -6.77 -1.04
C GLY A 134 -3.80 -8.05 -0.83
N SER A 135 -5.08 -8.08 -1.23
CA SER A 135 -5.98 -9.21 -0.95
C SER A 135 -5.47 -10.54 -1.54
N HIS A 136 -5.03 -10.55 -2.79
CA HIS A 136 -4.47 -11.74 -3.44
C HIS A 136 -3.18 -12.23 -2.75
N ALA A 137 -2.34 -11.29 -2.29
CA ALA A 137 -1.12 -11.60 -1.56
C ALA A 137 -1.43 -12.16 -0.16
N ALA A 138 -2.41 -11.59 0.53
CA ALA A 138 -2.87 -12.05 1.83
C ALA A 138 -3.46 -13.48 1.74
N ILE A 139 -4.29 -13.74 0.75
CA ILE A 139 -4.85 -15.08 0.48
C ILE A 139 -3.73 -16.07 0.20
N LYS A 140 -2.81 -15.75 -0.73
CA LYS A 140 -1.74 -16.67 -1.10
C LYS A 140 -0.81 -16.99 0.07
N THR A 141 -0.39 -15.98 0.83
CA THR A 141 0.47 -16.21 2.01
C THR A 141 -0.26 -16.96 3.11
N GLY A 142 -1.56 -16.70 3.30
CA GLY A 142 -2.41 -17.46 4.22
C GLY A 142 -2.50 -18.94 3.85
N MET A 143 -2.70 -19.27 2.57
CA MET A 143 -2.70 -20.65 2.07
C MET A 143 -1.36 -21.35 2.36
N LEU A 144 -0.24 -20.73 1.99
CA LEU A 144 1.09 -21.31 2.17
C LEU A 144 1.45 -21.52 3.66
N ALA A 145 1.05 -20.57 4.52
CA ALA A 145 1.26 -20.70 5.96
C ALA A 145 0.38 -21.79 6.56
N ALA A 146 -0.87 -21.93 6.09
CA ALA A 146 -1.79 -22.96 6.58
C ALA A 146 -1.30 -24.38 6.17
N GLU A 147 -0.81 -24.54 4.92
CA GLU A 147 -0.22 -25.81 4.46
C GLU A 147 0.99 -26.21 5.34
N ALA A 148 1.92 -25.26 5.59
CA ALA A 148 3.08 -25.50 6.42
C ALA A 148 2.71 -25.82 7.89
N ALA A 149 1.69 -25.12 8.43
CA ALA A 149 1.19 -25.36 9.78
C ALA A 149 0.52 -26.74 9.91
N TYR A 150 -0.27 -27.11 8.91
CA TYR A 150 -0.90 -28.44 8.88
C TYR A 150 0.13 -29.57 8.89
N GLU A 151 1.18 -29.47 8.07
CA GLU A 151 2.27 -30.44 8.06
C GLU A 151 3.00 -30.53 9.41
N ALA A 152 3.26 -29.39 10.05
CA ALA A 152 3.91 -29.35 11.36
C ALA A 152 3.05 -30.02 12.44
N VAL A 153 1.76 -29.65 12.53
CA VAL A 153 0.83 -30.21 13.52
C VAL A 153 0.61 -31.70 13.28
N SER A 154 0.42 -32.13 12.03
CA SER A 154 0.24 -33.55 11.68
C SER A 154 1.44 -34.42 12.01
N ALA A 155 2.63 -33.83 12.01
CA ALA A 155 3.89 -34.47 12.40
C ALA A 155 4.19 -34.38 13.94
N GLY A 156 3.25 -33.85 14.74
CA GLY A 156 3.42 -33.66 16.18
C GLY A 156 4.47 -32.62 16.57
N ARG A 157 4.79 -31.69 15.67
CA ARG A 157 5.77 -30.60 15.92
C ARG A 157 5.05 -29.36 16.42
N GLU A 158 4.97 -29.24 17.74
CA GLU A 158 4.43 -28.07 18.41
C GLU A 158 5.49 -26.99 18.57
N HIS A 159 5.08 -25.73 18.56
CA HIS A 159 5.97 -24.55 18.69
C HIS A 159 7.12 -24.52 17.68
N ASP A 160 6.96 -25.21 16.54
CA ASP A 160 7.96 -25.28 15.49
C ASP A 160 8.04 -23.94 14.71
N GLU A 161 9.19 -23.71 14.10
CA GLU A 161 9.39 -22.65 13.13
C GLU A 161 9.02 -23.19 11.72
N LEU A 162 7.98 -22.65 11.11
CA LEU A 162 7.42 -23.13 9.84
C LEU A 162 8.32 -22.82 8.64
N ALA A 163 9.53 -23.40 8.59
CA ALA A 163 10.53 -23.11 7.56
C ALA A 163 10.04 -23.42 6.14
N ALA A 164 9.08 -24.32 5.97
CA ALA A 164 8.45 -24.63 4.68
C ALA A 164 7.68 -23.44 4.10
N TYR A 165 7.08 -22.56 4.94
CA TYR A 165 6.32 -21.41 4.49
C TYR A 165 7.14 -20.37 3.71
N PRO A 166 8.26 -19.82 4.22
CA PRO A 166 9.06 -18.88 3.44
C PRO A 166 9.66 -19.53 2.18
N ALA A 167 10.02 -20.82 2.20
CA ALA A 167 10.50 -21.53 1.03
C ALA A 167 9.41 -21.63 -0.06
N ALA A 168 8.18 -21.97 0.33
CA ALA A 168 7.03 -22.03 -0.58
C ALA A 168 6.67 -20.63 -1.14
N TYR A 169 6.81 -19.57 -0.33
CA TYR A 169 6.64 -18.21 -0.81
C TYR A 169 7.65 -17.85 -1.89
N GLU A 170 8.95 -18.09 -1.67
CA GLU A 170 10.01 -17.78 -2.66
C GLU A 170 9.82 -18.54 -3.99
N ALA A 171 9.28 -19.75 -3.94
CA ALA A 171 8.96 -20.53 -5.14
C ALA A 171 7.67 -20.06 -5.85
N SER A 172 6.85 -19.23 -5.22
CA SER A 172 5.53 -18.84 -5.69
C SER A 172 5.55 -17.75 -6.77
N TRP A 173 4.42 -17.61 -7.47
CA TRP A 173 4.17 -16.50 -8.38
C TRP A 173 4.16 -15.13 -7.64
N LEU A 174 3.77 -15.13 -6.36
CA LEU A 174 3.70 -13.91 -5.55
C LEU A 174 5.09 -13.31 -5.28
N ALA A 175 6.09 -14.14 -5.01
CA ALA A 175 7.48 -13.68 -4.85
C ALA A 175 7.98 -13.01 -6.13
N LYS A 176 7.67 -13.58 -7.31
CA LYS A 176 8.03 -13.00 -8.61
C LYS A 176 7.33 -11.66 -8.84
N GLU A 177 6.03 -11.57 -8.51
CA GLU A 177 5.26 -10.34 -8.65
C GLU A 177 5.80 -9.22 -7.75
N LEU A 178 6.02 -9.50 -6.46
CA LEU A 178 6.55 -8.51 -5.53
C LEU A 178 7.99 -8.13 -5.85
N HIS A 179 8.79 -9.07 -6.36
CA HIS A 179 10.14 -8.76 -6.84
C HIS A 179 10.14 -7.83 -8.06
N GLN A 180 9.21 -8.00 -8.99
CA GLN A 180 9.05 -7.10 -10.14
C GLN A 180 8.72 -5.66 -9.69
N ALA A 181 7.91 -5.50 -8.65
CA ALA A 181 7.49 -4.20 -8.12
C ALA A 181 8.45 -3.61 -7.06
N ARG A 182 9.60 -4.24 -6.77
CA ARG A 182 10.45 -3.95 -5.61
C ARG A 182 10.99 -2.52 -5.53
N ASN A 183 11.16 -1.85 -6.67
CA ASN A 183 11.71 -0.49 -6.74
C ASN A 183 10.64 0.60 -6.61
N PHE A 184 9.35 0.25 -6.64
CA PHE A 184 8.25 1.20 -6.70
C PHE A 184 8.34 2.31 -5.65
N LYS A 185 8.40 1.95 -4.37
CA LYS A 185 8.50 2.94 -3.28
C LYS A 185 9.80 3.76 -3.33
N ALA A 186 10.90 3.16 -3.75
CA ALA A 186 12.17 3.86 -3.86
C ALA A 186 12.17 4.93 -4.96
N TRP A 187 11.47 4.69 -6.06
CA TRP A 187 11.30 5.68 -7.12
C TRP A 187 10.36 6.82 -6.69
N PHE A 188 9.25 6.52 -6.04
CA PHE A 188 8.32 7.55 -5.56
C PHE A 188 8.92 8.46 -4.48
N LYS A 189 9.96 8.01 -3.77
CA LYS A 189 10.74 8.87 -2.87
C LYS A 189 11.47 10.01 -3.60
N LYS A 190 11.67 9.88 -4.92
CA LYS A 190 12.25 10.93 -5.78
C LYS A 190 11.19 11.84 -6.40
N GLY A 191 9.99 11.84 -5.85
CA GLY A 191 8.85 12.61 -6.32
C GLY A 191 7.91 11.83 -7.24
N VAL A 192 6.67 12.30 -7.32
CA VAL A 192 5.58 11.64 -8.07
C VAL A 192 5.90 11.50 -9.56
N TYR A 193 6.52 12.50 -10.18
CA TYR A 193 6.84 12.47 -11.61
C TYR A 193 7.87 11.40 -11.95
N MET A 194 8.99 11.37 -11.22
CA MET A 194 10.03 10.36 -11.41
C MET A 194 9.51 8.96 -11.05
N GLY A 195 8.77 8.84 -9.97
CA GLY A 195 8.13 7.59 -9.54
C GLY A 195 7.21 7.03 -10.59
N SER A 196 6.34 7.86 -11.17
CA SER A 196 5.41 7.46 -12.22
C SER A 196 6.13 7.05 -13.51
N PHE A 197 7.10 7.83 -13.95
CA PHE A 197 7.88 7.53 -15.15
C PHE A 197 8.62 6.20 -15.01
N MET A 198 9.39 6.02 -13.95
CA MET A 198 10.16 4.81 -13.74
C MET A 198 9.31 3.58 -13.47
N THR A 199 8.17 3.73 -12.82
CA THR A 199 7.18 2.65 -12.69
C THR A 199 6.64 2.23 -14.07
N GLY A 200 6.34 3.19 -14.94
CA GLY A 200 5.96 2.93 -16.32
C GLY A 200 7.04 2.16 -17.09
N VAL A 201 8.30 2.57 -16.95
CA VAL A 201 9.45 1.86 -17.56
C VAL A 201 9.54 0.44 -17.02
N GLU A 202 9.60 0.26 -15.70
CA GLU A 202 9.89 -1.04 -15.07
C GLU A 202 8.73 -2.05 -15.19
N GLN A 203 7.49 -1.59 -15.09
CA GLN A 203 6.35 -2.49 -14.99
C GLN A 203 5.54 -2.61 -16.28
N TRP A 204 5.75 -1.73 -17.23
CA TRP A 204 5.02 -1.73 -18.48
C TRP A 204 5.93 -1.84 -19.72
N LEU A 205 7.00 -1.04 -19.83
CA LEU A 205 7.88 -1.06 -20.98
C LEU A 205 8.81 -2.28 -20.98
N LEU A 206 9.57 -2.51 -19.89
CA LEU A 206 10.51 -3.62 -19.80
C LEU A 206 9.87 -4.99 -20.08
N PRO A 207 8.70 -5.35 -19.52
CA PRO A 207 8.05 -6.61 -19.82
C PRO A 207 7.68 -6.78 -21.30
N ARG A 208 7.34 -5.70 -22.00
CA ARG A 208 7.02 -5.73 -23.44
C ARG A 208 8.21 -6.03 -24.34
N ILE A 209 9.40 -5.65 -23.92
CA ILE A 209 10.66 -5.96 -24.64
C ILE A 209 11.31 -7.23 -24.12
N GLY A 210 10.58 -8.06 -23.35
CA GLY A 210 11.06 -9.36 -22.87
C GLY A 210 11.81 -9.35 -21.53
N ILE A 211 12.01 -8.18 -20.91
CA ILE A 211 12.67 -8.04 -19.60
C ILE A 211 11.62 -8.11 -18.50
N LYS A 212 11.39 -9.30 -17.97
CA LYS A 212 10.31 -9.56 -16.99
C LYS A 212 10.49 -8.87 -15.63
N SER A 213 11.69 -8.48 -15.28
CA SER A 213 12.01 -7.79 -14.03
C SER A 213 13.14 -6.79 -14.25
N PRO A 214 13.12 -5.60 -13.60
CA PRO A 214 14.23 -4.64 -13.71
C PRO A 214 15.56 -5.28 -13.37
N PRO A 215 16.63 -5.03 -14.15
CA PRO A 215 17.96 -5.60 -13.86
C PRO A 215 18.66 -4.90 -12.69
N TRP A 216 18.10 -3.82 -12.17
CA TRP A 216 18.62 -3.07 -11.01
C TRP A 216 17.72 -3.19 -9.80
N THR A 217 18.26 -2.90 -8.61
CA THR A 217 17.51 -2.79 -7.35
C THR A 217 17.92 -1.50 -6.65
N ILE A 218 16.92 -0.75 -6.18
CA ILE A 218 17.13 0.48 -5.43
C ILE A 218 16.75 0.23 -3.97
N HIS A 219 17.75 0.30 -3.10
CA HIS A 219 17.56 0.08 -1.68
C HIS A 219 17.15 1.37 -0.96
N ARG A 220 16.18 1.27 -0.08
CA ARG A 220 15.90 2.30 0.92
C ARG A 220 16.90 2.13 2.06
N THR A 221 17.52 3.23 2.44
CA THR A 221 18.55 3.25 3.51
C THR A 221 18.03 3.87 4.80
N GLN A 222 16.95 4.68 4.71
CA GLN A 222 16.39 5.42 5.84
C GLN A 222 14.95 4.99 6.13
N PRO A 223 14.57 4.85 7.41
CA PRO A 223 13.19 4.66 7.82
C PRO A 223 12.37 5.93 7.62
N ASP A 224 11.03 5.80 7.63
CA ASP A 224 10.12 6.91 7.32
C ASP A 224 10.33 8.12 8.25
N TYR A 225 10.46 7.91 9.56
CA TYR A 225 10.64 8.98 10.54
C TYR A 225 11.91 9.83 10.31
N ALA A 226 12.94 9.23 9.71
CA ALA A 226 14.20 9.94 9.41
C ALA A 226 14.08 10.89 8.21
N MET A 227 12.91 10.93 7.57
CA MET A 227 12.63 11.84 6.46
C MET A 227 12.11 13.20 6.92
N LEU A 228 11.64 13.30 8.16
CA LEU A 228 11.12 14.54 8.71
C LEU A 228 12.23 15.60 8.78
N LYS A 229 11.92 16.79 8.30
CA LYS A 229 12.74 17.98 8.47
C LYS A 229 12.46 18.62 9.82
N PRO A 230 13.38 19.43 10.35
CA PRO A 230 13.11 20.28 11.52
C PRO A 230 11.87 21.16 11.27
N ALA A 231 10.98 21.27 12.25
CA ALA A 231 9.75 22.05 12.13
C ALA A 231 10.00 23.52 11.75
N ALA A 232 11.12 24.10 12.23
CA ALA A 232 11.52 25.46 11.90
C ALA A 232 11.86 25.69 10.41
N GLU A 233 12.10 24.62 9.64
CA GLU A 233 12.40 24.69 8.20
C GLU A 233 11.15 24.46 7.34
N CYS A 234 10.00 24.22 7.96
CA CYS A 234 8.75 23.87 7.29
C CYS A 234 7.68 24.94 7.53
N GLN A 235 6.78 25.08 6.58
CA GLN A 235 5.56 25.87 6.78
C GLN A 235 4.45 24.98 7.36
N PRO A 236 3.67 25.48 8.35
CA PRO A 236 2.50 24.81 8.90
C PRO A 236 1.41 24.51 7.85
#